data_33714eafbc2987aa95f957fc0f6a8b9c
#
_entry.id   33714eafbc2987aa95f957fc0f6a8b9c
#
_cell.length_a   1.000
_cell.length_b   1.000
_cell.length_c   1.000
_cell.angle_alpha   90.00
_cell.angle_beta   90.00
_cell.angle_gamma   90.00
#
_symmetry.space_group_name_H-M   'P 1'
#
loop_
_entity.id
_entity.type
_entity.pdbx_description
1 polymer ?
#
loop_
_entity_poly.entity_id
_entity_poly.type
_entity_poly.pdbx_seq_one_letter_code
_entity_poly.pdbx_strand_id
1 'polypeptide(L)'
;MKTTSILFLAYLALCVQCSVPENKSTKKEISTQPIKVGVFDGHGGAQTCIWETVAAIRLDPEMEVCTITTADIANNVLDSIDAIIIPGGSGKSQYLNLGTLNQQRIKDFISKGKGAVGICAGAYLFSNTPDYTCIQLNG
;
A
#
# COMPACT_ATOMS: atom_id res chain seq x y z
N MET A 1 -25.76 80.62 -31.66
CA MET A 1 -25.61 79.47 -32.55
C MET A 1 -25.41 78.27 -31.63
N LYS A 2 -26.12 77.25 -31.88
CA LYS A 2 -26.59 76.27 -30.90
C LYS A 2 -25.54 75.16 -30.65
N THR A 3 -25.15 75.00 -29.42
CA THR A 3 -24.32 73.83 -28.95
C THR A 3 -25.23 72.85 -28.24
N THR A 4 -25.37 71.70 -28.82
CA THR A 4 -26.16 70.60 -28.30
C THR A 4 -25.28 69.72 -27.40
N SER A 5 -25.60 69.71 -26.11
CA SER A 5 -24.95 68.86 -25.08
C SER A 5 -25.50 67.46 -25.16
N ILE A 6 -24.68 66.48 -25.44
CA ILE A 6 -25.04 65.03 -25.37
C ILE A 6 -24.53 64.47 -24.04
N LEU A 7 -25.47 64.21 -23.16
CA LEU A 7 -25.24 63.50 -21.91
C LEU A 7 -24.99 62.00 -22.25
N PHE A 8 -23.77 61.49 -22.06
CA PHE A 8 -23.52 60.08 -22.10
C PHE A 8 -23.68 59.50 -20.68
N LEU A 9 -24.75 58.78 -20.51
CA LEU A 9 -25.02 58.00 -19.29
C LEU A 9 -24.10 56.77 -19.28
N ALA A 10 -23.06 56.81 -18.47
CA ALA A 10 -22.22 55.66 -18.24
C ALA A 10 -22.93 54.69 -17.29
N TYR A 11 -23.45 53.60 -17.83
CA TYR A 11 -24.02 52.49 -17.06
C TYR A 11 -22.87 51.64 -16.54
N LEU A 12 -22.57 51.80 -15.24
CA LEU A 12 -21.56 51.00 -14.54
C LEU A 12 -22.15 49.62 -14.21
N ALA A 13 -21.90 48.66 -15.10
CA ALA A 13 -22.24 47.25 -14.81
C ALA A 13 -21.26 46.69 -13.78
N LEU A 14 -21.71 46.58 -12.54
CA LEU A 14 -20.99 45.86 -11.48
C LEU A 14 -21.06 44.36 -11.79
N CYS A 15 -20.06 43.83 -12.49
CA CYS A 15 -19.86 42.37 -12.54
C CYS A 15 -19.30 41.90 -11.20
N VAL A 16 -20.19 41.38 -10.36
CA VAL A 16 -19.77 40.59 -9.22
C VAL A 16 -19.14 39.28 -9.74
N GLN A 17 -17.81 39.25 -9.83
CA GLN A 17 -17.08 38.02 -10.08
C GLN A 17 -17.18 37.14 -8.82
N CYS A 18 -18.06 36.16 -8.89
CA CYS A 18 -18.11 35.08 -7.93
C CYS A 18 -16.86 34.23 -8.13
N SER A 19 -15.81 34.51 -7.36
CA SER A 19 -14.60 33.67 -7.32
C SER A 19 -14.98 32.33 -6.65
N VAL A 20 -15.25 31.33 -7.45
CA VAL A 20 -15.30 29.94 -6.96
C VAL A 20 -13.91 29.60 -6.45
N PRO A 21 -13.73 29.18 -5.17
CA PRO A 21 -12.43 28.75 -4.71
C PRO A 21 -12.02 27.53 -5.52
N GLU A 22 -11.00 27.69 -6.33
CA GLU A 22 -10.34 26.61 -7.05
C GLU A 22 -9.77 25.64 -6.01
N ASN A 23 -10.50 24.53 -5.81
CA ASN A 23 -10.05 23.44 -4.95
C ASN A 23 -8.77 22.88 -5.60
N LYS A 24 -7.60 23.35 -5.13
CA LYS A 24 -6.31 22.75 -5.46
C LYS A 24 -6.34 21.31 -4.91
N SER A 25 -6.91 20.42 -5.72
CA SER A 25 -6.65 19.00 -5.61
C SER A 25 -5.14 18.85 -5.61
N THR A 26 -4.57 18.59 -4.45
CA THR A 26 -3.16 18.23 -4.30
C THR A 26 -2.97 16.95 -5.09
N LYS A 27 -2.54 17.10 -6.35
CA LYS A 27 -2.15 15.97 -7.19
C LYS A 27 -0.95 15.34 -6.46
N LYS A 28 -1.22 14.30 -5.67
CA LYS A 28 -0.18 13.49 -5.04
C LYS A 28 0.73 13.05 -6.18
N GLU A 29 1.97 13.52 -6.19
CA GLU A 29 2.96 13.04 -7.15
C GLU A 29 2.99 11.51 -7.01
N ILE A 30 2.54 10.85 -8.08
CA ILE A 30 2.61 9.40 -8.17
C ILE A 30 4.10 9.09 -8.21
N SER A 31 4.60 8.39 -7.21
CA SER A 31 5.97 7.89 -7.20
C SER A 31 6.22 7.14 -8.51
N THR A 32 7.23 7.57 -9.25
CA THR A 32 7.64 6.94 -10.52
C THR A 32 8.39 5.62 -10.28
N GLN A 33 8.64 5.25 -9.03
CA GLN A 33 9.31 4.01 -8.66
C GLN A 33 8.27 2.89 -8.48
N PRO A 34 8.52 1.70 -9.03
CA PRO A 34 7.63 0.57 -8.87
C PRO A 34 7.50 0.17 -7.39
N ILE A 35 6.31 -0.32 -7.03
CA ILE A 35 6.04 -0.85 -5.69
C ILE A 35 6.76 -2.18 -5.56
N LYS A 36 7.67 -2.29 -4.59
CA LYS A 36 8.43 -3.52 -4.35
C LYS A 36 7.69 -4.44 -3.38
N VAL A 37 7.35 -5.62 -3.87
CA VAL A 37 6.57 -6.63 -3.14
C VAL A 37 7.42 -7.86 -2.84
N GLY A 38 7.54 -8.21 -1.55
CA GLY A 38 8.16 -9.46 -1.11
C GLY A 38 7.10 -10.54 -0.87
N VAL A 39 7.18 -11.66 -1.57
CA VAL A 39 6.33 -12.84 -1.33
C VAL A 39 7.10 -13.83 -0.45
N PHE A 40 6.56 -14.14 0.72
CA PHE A 40 7.21 -15.04 1.66
C PHE A 40 7.30 -16.47 1.10
N ASP A 41 8.52 -16.96 0.92
CA ASP A 41 8.87 -18.31 0.45
C ASP A 41 9.61 -19.06 1.58
N GLY A 42 8.93 -19.20 2.70
CA GLY A 42 9.43 -19.95 3.85
C GLY A 42 8.68 -21.27 4.07
N HIS A 43 9.20 -22.10 4.98
CA HIS A 43 8.57 -23.35 5.33
C HIS A 43 7.12 -23.16 5.79
N GLY A 44 6.21 -23.91 5.20
CA GLY A 44 4.77 -23.83 5.44
C GLY A 44 4.00 -23.09 4.35
N GLY A 45 4.64 -22.33 3.47
CA GLY A 45 4.03 -21.78 2.28
C GLY A 45 3.72 -22.87 1.24
N ALA A 46 2.52 -22.82 0.63
CA ALA A 46 2.19 -23.69 -0.47
C ALA A 46 2.87 -23.18 -1.76
N GLN A 47 3.72 -24.00 -2.35
CA GLN A 47 4.56 -23.60 -3.49
C GLN A 47 3.73 -23.08 -4.67
N THR A 48 2.59 -23.71 -4.97
CA THR A 48 1.68 -23.24 -6.02
C THR A 48 1.12 -21.84 -5.71
N CYS A 49 0.74 -21.58 -4.47
CA CYS A 49 0.25 -20.26 -4.05
C CYS A 49 1.34 -19.19 -4.20
N ILE A 50 2.58 -19.51 -3.85
CA ILE A 50 3.74 -18.61 -4.02
C ILE A 50 3.93 -18.28 -5.50
N TRP A 51 3.99 -19.28 -6.36
CA TRP A 51 4.21 -19.11 -7.81
C TRP A 51 3.08 -18.31 -8.47
N GLU A 52 1.83 -18.63 -8.15
CA GLU A 52 0.67 -17.93 -8.68
C GLU A 52 0.63 -16.47 -8.22
N THR A 53 0.97 -16.23 -6.96
CA THR A 53 1.07 -14.86 -6.41
C THR A 53 2.15 -14.05 -7.14
N VAL A 54 3.34 -14.62 -7.31
CA VAL A 54 4.44 -13.98 -8.04
C VAL A 54 4.05 -13.73 -9.49
N ALA A 55 3.40 -14.70 -10.16
CA ALA A 55 2.94 -14.56 -11.53
C ALA A 55 1.88 -13.45 -11.67
N ALA A 56 0.95 -13.37 -10.73
CA ALA A 56 -0.09 -12.34 -10.74
C ALA A 56 0.49 -10.92 -10.58
N ILE A 57 1.44 -10.75 -9.65
CA ILE A 57 2.07 -9.43 -9.43
C ILE A 57 2.87 -8.98 -10.67
N ARG A 58 3.54 -9.90 -11.36
CA ARG A 58 4.30 -9.60 -12.59
C ARG A 58 3.45 -9.10 -13.76
N LEU A 59 2.12 -9.25 -13.70
CA LEU A 59 1.22 -8.68 -14.71
C LEU A 59 1.05 -7.16 -14.57
N ASP A 60 1.38 -6.61 -13.42
CA ASP A 60 1.29 -5.16 -13.17
C ASP A 60 2.67 -4.52 -13.38
N PRO A 61 2.83 -3.64 -14.39
CA PRO A 61 4.11 -2.97 -14.65
C PRO A 61 4.53 -1.95 -13.57
N GLU A 62 3.62 -1.57 -12.69
CA GLU A 62 3.90 -0.67 -11.57
C GLU A 62 4.43 -1.42 -10.33
N MET A 63 4.56 -2.76 -10.40
CA MET A 63 5.03 -3.59 -9.30
C MET A 63 6.29 -4.37 -9.66
N GLU A 64 7.20 -4.45 -8.71
CA GLU A 64 8.34 -5.39 -8.73
C GLU A 64 8.12 -6.45 -7.66
N VAL A 65 8.35 -7.72 -7.98
CA VAL A 65 8.18 -8.82 -7.03
C VAL A 65 9.45 -9.64 -6.86
N CYS A 66 9.76 -9.97 -5.60
CA CYS A 66 10.76 -10.96 -5.24
C CYS A 66 10.18 -11.95 -4.22
N THR A 67 10.73 -13.17 -4.18
CA THR A 67 10.50 -14.09 -3.06
C THR A 67 11.46 -13.76 -1.93
N ILE A 68 10.98 -13.86 -0.70
CA ILE A 68 11.77 -13.59 0.50
C ILE A 68 11.62 -14.74 1.50
N THR A 69 12.74 -15.17 2.04
CA THR A 69 12.80 -16.24 3.04
C THR A 69 12.87 -15.68 4.47
N THR A 70 12.77 -16.57 5.45
CA THR A 70 13.00 -16.23 6.86
C THR A 70 14.40 -15.64 7.09
N ALA A 71 15.42 -16.13 6.37
CA ALA A 71 16.78 -15.60 6.46
C ALA A 71 16.89 -14.19 5.87
N ASP A 72 16.19 -13.91 4.77
CA ASP A 72 16.16 -12.56 4.18
C ASP A 72 15.51 -11.55 5.12
N ILE A 73 14.42 -11.94 5.79
CA ILE A 73 13.78 -11.10 6.82
C ILE A 73 14.75 -10.84 7.98
N ALA A 74 15.50 -11.86 8.42
CA ALA A 74 16.52 -11.71 9.43
C ALA A 74 17.66 -10.76 9.00
N ASN A 75 17.93 -10.69 7.71
CA ASN A 75 18.94 -9.81 7.08
C ASN A 75 18.36 -8.45 6.61
N ASN A 76 17.23 -8.04 7.16
CA ASN A 76 16.61 -6.72 6.96
C ASN A 76 16.09 -6.46 5.53
N VAL A 77 15.70 -7.49 4.77
CA VAL A 77 15.10 -7.31 3.43
C VAL A 77 13.86 -6.43 3.46
N LEU A 78 13.15 -6.38 4.59
CA LEU A 78 11.95 -5.54 4.78
C LEU A 78 12.24 -4.05 4.57
N ASP A 79 13.47 -3.59 4.79
CA ASP A 79 13.83 -2.18 4.57
C ASP A 79 13.85 -1.79 3.08
N SER A 80 13.92 -2.79 2.19
CA SER A 80 14.02 -2.60 0.74
C SER A 80 12.72 -2.83 -0.04
N ILE A 81 11.64 -3.24 0.63
CA ILE A 81 10.34 -3.51 0.03
C ILE A 81 9.25 -2.60 0.58
N ASP A 82 8.14 -2.50 -0.13
CA ASP A 82 6.99 -1.66 0.25
C ASP A 82 5.81 -2.47 0.77
N ALA A 83 5.73 -3.74 0.40
CA ALA A 83 4.70 -4.65 0.88
C ALA A 83 5.23 -6.07 1.04
N ILE A 84 4.66 -6.81 1.99
CA ILE A 84 4.88 -8.24 2.19
C ILE A 84 3.61 -9.02 1.92
N ILE A 85 3.73 -10.15 1.23
CA ILE A 85 2.62 -11.10 1.05
C ILE A 85 2.98 -12.42 1.73
N ILE A 86 2.12 -12.86 2.64
CA ILE A 86 2.21 -14.21 3.23
C ILE A 86 1.24 -15.11 2.46
N PRO A 87 1.74 -16.15 1.77
CA PRO A 87 0.93 -17.02 0.92
C PRO A 87 0.07 -17.99 1.74
N GLY A 88 -0.84 -18.67 1.05
CA GLY A 88 -1.55 -19.82 1.58
C GLY A 88 -0.63 -20.98 1.92
N GLY A 89 -1.16 -21.95 2.69
CA GLY A 89 -0.41 -23.12 3.11
C GLY A 89 -0.74 -23.54 4.53
N SER A 90 0.28 -23.80 5.37
CA SER A 90 0.15 -24.11 6.79
C SER A 90 0.53 -22.91 7.64
N GLY A 91 -0.45 -22.18 8.17
CA GLY A 91 -0.19 -21.00 9.01
C GLY A 91 0.65 -21.31 10.23
N LYS A 92 0.43 -22.46 10.89
CA LYS A 92 1.26 -22.91 12.03
C LYS A 92 2.72 -23.12 11.62
N SER A 93 2.97 -23.76 10.49
CA SER A 93 4.34 -23.98 10.01
C SER A 93 5.02 -22.69 9.63
N GLN A 94 4.31 -21.76 8.96
CA GLN A 94 4.81 -20.42 8.64
C GLN A 94 5.13 -19.63 9.92
N TYR A 95 4.25 -19.67 10.92
CA TYR A 95 4.47 -19.01 12.21
C TYR A 95 5.75 -19.50 12.88
N LEU A 96 5.92 -20.82 12.99
CA LEU A 96 7.10 -21.44 13.59
C LEU A 96 8.37 -21.14 12.79
N ASN A 97 8.28 -21.17 11.48
CA ASN A 97 9.41 -20.87 10.59
C ASN A 97 9.88 -19.41 10.70
N LEU A 98 8.96 -18.46 10.81
CA LEU A 98 9.29 -17.05 11.03
C LEU A 98 10.02 -16.85 12.37
N GLY A 99 9.58 -17.52 13.43
CA GLY A 99 10.09 -17.29 14.77
C GLY A 99 9.75 -15.90 15.31
N THR A 100 9.82 -15.75 16.63
CA THR A 100 9.36 -14.52 17.31
C THR A 100 10.02 -13.24 16.82
N LEU A 101 11.32 -13.30 16.51
CA LEU A 101 12.07 -12.11 16.09
C LEU A 101 11.61 -11.59 14.74
N ASN A 102 11.42 -12.46 13.74
CA ASN A 102 10.96 -12.03 12.42
C ASN A 102 9.47 -11.66 12.42
N GLN A 103 8.66 -12.30 13.26
CA GLN A 103 7.28 -11.87 13.51
C GLN A 103 7.23 -10.42 14.01
N GLN A 104 8.10 -10.07 14.96
CA GLN A 104 8.20 -8.69 15.45
C GLN A 104 8.67 -7.73 14.36
N ARG A 105 9.66 -8.11 13.54
CA ARG A 105 10.10 -7.30 12.40
C ARG A 105 8.98 -7.02 11.40
N ILE A 106 8.11 -8.02 11.13
CA ILE A 106 6.94 -7.84 10.27
C ILE A 106 5.94 -6.88 10.92
N LYS A 107 5.69 -6.99 12.23
CA LYS A 107 4.84 -6.01 12.94
C LYS A 107 5.40 -4.59 12.83
N ASP A 108 6.68 -4.42 13.07
CA ASP A 108 7.35 -3.12 12.99
C ASP A 108 7.31 -2.55 11.57
N PHE A 109 7.45 -3.38 10.55
CA PHE A 109 7.32 -3.02 9.15
C PHE A 109 5.93 -2.46 8.84
N ILE A 110 4.89 -3.15 9.28
CA ILE A 110 3.49 -2.73 9.07
C ILE A 110 3.17 -1.47 9.86
N SER A 111 3.67 -1.36 11.10
CA SER A 111 3.46 -0.16 11.93
C SER A 111 4.08 1.11 11.33
N LYS A 112 5.08 0.98 10.48
CA LYS A 112 5.68 2.07 9.70
C LYS A 112 4.86 2.44 8.46
N GLY A 113 3.67 1.87 8.27
CA GLY A 113 2.76 2.16 7.15
C GLY A 113 3.05 1.37 5.87
N LYS A 114 3.86 0.32 5.95
CA LYS A 114 4.12 -0.59 4.84
C LYS A 114 2.97 -1.58 4.64
N GLY A 115 2.80 -2.07 3.40
CA GLY A 115 1.71 -2.96 3.03
C GLY A 115 1.90 -4.40 3.53
N ALA A 116 0.79 -5.06 3.88
CA ALA A 116 0.77 -6.49 4.16
C ALA A 116 -0.49 -7.14 3.61
N VAL A 117 -0.32 -8.28 2.97
CA VAL A 117 -1.41 -9.10 2.43
C VAL A 117 -1.24 -10.53 2.89
N GLY A 118 -2.30 -11.09 3.44
CA GLY A 118 -2.36 -12.52 3.78
C GLY A 118 -3.31 -13.26 2.85
N ILE A 119 -2.87 -14.35 2.26
CA ILE A 119 -3.68 -15.20 1.39
C ILE A 119 -4.02 -16.49 2.14
N CYS A 120 -5.32 -16.82 2.28
CA CYS A 120 -5.76 -18.05 2.95
C CYS A 120 -5.14 -18.18 4.35
N ALA A 121 -4.25 -19.17 4.57
CA ALA A 121 -3.53 -19.36 5.83
C ALA A 121 -2.71 -18.13 6.26
N GLY A 122 -2.18 -17.37 5.31
CA GLY A 122 -1.49 -16.11 5.58
C GLY A 122 -2.42 -15.03 6.18
N ALA A 123 -3.69 -15.01 5.81
CA ALA A 123 -4.67 -14.10 6.42
C ALA A 123 -4.91 -14.46 7.89
N TYR A 124 -5.01 -15.75 8.21
CA TYR A 124 -5.09 -16.21 9.60
C TYR A 124 -3.83 -15.90 10.39
N LEU A 125 -2.65 -16.02 9.75
CA LEU A 125 -1.39 -15.66 10.39
C LEU A 125 -1.37 -14.21 10.86
N PHE A 126 -1.96 -13.30 10.09
CA PHE A 126 -2.07 -11.89 10.42
C PHE A 126 -3.22 -11.56 11.39
N SER A 127 -4.17 -12.46 11.57
CA SER A 127 -5.34 -12.22 12.39
C SER A 127 -5.03 -12.18 13.89
N ASN A 128 -6.06 -11.84 14.67
CA ASN A 128 -6.09 -11.99 16.13
C ASN A 128 -7.14 -13.04 16.51
N THR A 129 -7.16 -14.19 15.81
CA THR A 129 -8.12 -15.26 16.04
C THR A 129 -7.80 -15.99 17.33
N PRO A 130 -8.73 -16.11 18.31
CA PRO A 130 -8.53 -16.88 19.52
C PRO A 130 -8.14 -18.32 19.20
N ASP A 131 -7.23 -18.87 20.00
CA ASP A 131 -6.73 -20.25 19.90
C ASP A 131 -6.03 -20.61 18.59
N TYR A 132 -5.79 -19.62 17.72
CA TYR A 132 -5.02 -19.81 16.50
C TYR A 132 -3.61 -19.21 16.62
N THR A 133 -2.63 -19.93 16.07
CA THR A 133 -1.23 -19.49 16.06
C THR A 133 -1.06 -18.35 15.05
N CYS A 134 -1.07 -17.11 15.52
CA CYS A 134 -1.04 -15.91 14.69
C CYS A 134 -0.11 -14.85 15.27
N ILE A 135 0.29 -13.88 14.45
CA ILE A 135 1.18 -12.80 14.87
C ILE A 135 0.43 -11.56 15.40
N GLN A 136 -0.90 -11.60 15.42
CA GLN A 136 -1.76 -10.58 16.04
C GLN A 136 -1.44 -9.17 15.57
N LEU A 137 -1.67 -8.88 14.29
CA LEU A 137 -1.49 -7.53 13.73
C LEU A 137 -2.61 -6.58 14.11
N ASN A 138 -3.82 -7.12 14.30
CA ASN A 138 -5.01 -6.36 14.67
C ASN A 138 -5.20 -6.49 16.19
N GLY A 139 -4.62 -5.59 16.93
CA GLY A 139 -4.84 -5.43 18.37
C GLY A 139 -5.95 -4.45 18.64
#